data_bc0c820a7e7f88fa570d6955696ee58c
#
_entry.id   bc0c820a7e7f88fa570d6955696ee58c
#
_cell.length_a   1.000
_cell.length_b   1.000
_cell.length_c   1.000
_cell.angle_alpha   90.00
_cell.angle_beta   90.00
_cell.angle_gamma   90.00
#
_symmetry.space_group_name_H-M   'P 1'
#
loop_
_entity.id
_entity.type
_entity.pdbx_description
1 polymer ?
#
loop_
_entity_poly.entity_id
_entity_poly.type
_entity_poly.pdbx_seq_one_letter_code
_entity_poly.pdbx_strand_id
1 'polypeptide(L)'
;PLSVVSFQFSVEGHFVMSDQTKVISGNDAVALAVGLARPAVIAAYPITPQTSIAEKLAEACGSGEMPARFIMVESEHSAMATCIGAAATGSRTFTATSSQGLALMHELLHWAAGARLPIVMANVNRALAAPWVLWPDQNDSLAQRDTGWIQLYCESNQEVLDTILQAYRIAETVLVPVMDCLEGFYLSHTYEAVTVPAADEVGKFLPPYQPKVRLDPADPHTFYGGTGMDVYMEFRYKLQQAMELAKLVIPEVGEEFGRQFGRCYGLLERHRIEEADTVLLAAGTVCSTARLVVDERREAGEAVGLIKLRAFRPFPSEEIRDALKGARRVLVIDRNISFGHGGILAQEVRSALYPLEQRPELYGFVAGLGGRDITRDVIAGLLDQVRDTRPEGEIHWVGVRL
;
A
#
# COMPACT_ATOMS: atom_id res chain seq x y z
N PRO A 1 39.40 -1.22 -5.01
CA PRO A 1 39.47 -2.42 -4.21
C PRO A 1 38.27 -2.43 -3.27
N LEU A 2 37.35 -3.39 -3.54
CA LEU A 2 36.22 -3.67 -2.70
C LEU A 2 36.71 -4.32 -1.42
N SER A 3 36.50 -3.69 -0.27
CA SER A 3 36.80 -4.28 1.02
C SER A 3 35.70 -5.28 1.37
N VAL A 4 36.06 -6.55 1.39
CA VAL A 4 35.26 -7.64 1.94
C VAL A 4 35.27 -7.47 3.45
N VAL A 5 34.11 -7.17 4.06
CA VAL A 5 33.92 -7.17 5.51
C VAL A 5 33.61 -8.59 5.93
N SER A 6 34.58 -9.25 6.58
CA SER A 6 34.40 -10.56 7.20
C SER A 6 33.66 -10.41 8.54
N PHE A 7 32.60 -11.19 8.71
CA PHE A 7 31.88 -11.29 10.00
C PHE A 7 32.65 -12.21 10.96
N GLN A 8 33.01 -11.70 12.13
CA GLN A 8 33.40 -12.52 13.27
C GLN A 8 32.27 -12.49 14.30
N PHE A 9 31.75 -13.66 14.62
CA PHE A 9 30.80 -13.84 15.73
C PHE A 9 31.58 -13.87 17.05
N SER A 10 31.23 -13.00 18.00
CA SER A 10 31.54 -13.19 19.41
C SER A 10 30.24 -13.23 20.22
N VAL A 11 30.14 -14.23 21.05
CA VAL A 11 29.03 -14.45 21.98
C VAL A 11 29.15 -13.44 23.13
N GLU A 12 28.01 -12.84 23.52
CA GLU A 12 27.82 -11.88 24.60
C GLU A 12 28.14 -10.41 24.27
N GLY A 13 27.09 -9.72 23.89
CA GLY A 13 27.04 -8.26 23.80
C GLY A 13 25.74 -7.82 23.15
N HIS A 14 24.92 -7.09 23.87
CA HIS A 14 23.75 -6.42 23.29
C HIS A 14 24.25 -5.44 22.23
N PHE A 15 24.19 -5.82 20.96
CA PHE A 15 24.46 -4.91 19.85
C PHE A 15 23.29 -3.94 19.74
N VAL A 16 23.48 -2.70 20.17
CA VAL A 16 22.68 -1.57 19.69
C VAL A 16 23.08 -1.36 18.24
N MET A 17 22.37 -1.97 17.30
CA MET A 17 22.56 -1.73 15.87
C MET A 17 21.97 -0.35 15.57
N SER A 18 22.82 0.61 15.21
CA SER A 18 22.38 1.87 14.61
C SER A 18 21.72 1.59 13.26
N ASP A 19 20.83 2.49 12.82
CA ASP A 19 20.23 2.48 11.49
C ASP A 19 21.29 2.21 10.41
N GLN A 20 21.02 1.27 9.50
CA GLN A 20 21.93 0.91 8.42
C GLN A 20 21.30 1.22 7.08
N THR A 21 22.01 1.97 6.24
CA THR A 21 21.61 2.13 4.84
C THR A 21 22.07 0.91 4.03
N LYS A 22 21.13 0.25 3.38
CA LYS A 22 21.36 -0.88 2.47
C LYS A 22 20.84 -0.57 1.08
N VAL A 23 21.50 -1.09 0.06
CA VAL A 23 21.00 -1.02 -1.33
C VAL A 23 20.23 -2.32 -1.59
N ILE A 24 18.91 -2.24 -1.60
CA ILE A 24 18.00 -3.39 -1.63
C ILE A 24 16.81 -3.18 -2.56
N SER A 25 16.23 -4.26 -3.04
CA SER A 25 15.00 -4.24 -3.81
C SER A 25 13.76 -4.04 -2.93
N GLY A 26 12.62 -3.72 -3.53
CA GLY A 26 11.35 -3.61 -2.79
C GLY A 26 10.93 -4.93 -2.14
N ASN A 27 11.18 -6.06 -2.80
CA ASN A 27 10.91 -7.36 -2.20
C ASN A 27 11.83 -7.66 -1.00
N ASP A 28 13.09 -7.20 -1.04
CA ASP A 28 14.00 -7.26 0.11
C ASP A 28 13.50 -6.38 1.26
N ALA A 29 13.03 -5.18 0.93
CA ALA A 29 12.48 -4.24 1.89
C ALA A 29 11.27 -4.84 2.63
N VAL A 30 10.35 -5.50 1.90
CA VAL A 30 9.25 -6.26 2.50
C VAL A 30 9.76 -7.34 3.43
N ALA A 31 10.66 -8.22 2.97
CA ALA A 31 11.14 -9.34 3.78
C ALA A 31 11.85 -8.88 5.06
N LEU A 32 12.67 -7.81 4.98
CA LEU A 32 13.33 -7.20 6.14
C LEU A 32 12.32 -6.60 7.13
N ALA A 33 11.35 -5.83 6.63
CA ALA A 33 10.33 -5.22 7.47
C ALA A 33 9.48 -6.28 8.20
N VAL A 34 9.12 -7.37 7.52
CA VAL A 34 8.40 -8.50 8.10
C VAL A 34 9.24 -9.15 9.20
N GLY A 35 10.53 -9.36 8.98
CA GLY A 35 11.45 -9.87 10.01
C GLY A 35 11.48 -8.98 11.25
N LEU A 36 11.58 -7.67 11.06
CA LEU A 36 11.55 -6.68 12.14
C LEU A 36 10.19 -6.62 12.87
N ALA A 37 9.08 -6.86 12.17
CA ALA A 37 7.74 -6.90 12.74
C ALA A 37 7.45 -8.16 13.55
N ARG A 38 8.23 -9.23 13.38
CA ARG A 38 8.18 -10.47 14.14
C ARG A 38 6.79 -11.15 14.09
N PRO A 39 6.25 -11.49 12.90
CA PRO A 39 5.05 -12.31 12.82
C PRO A 39 5.32 -13.71 13.41
N ALA A 40 4.28 -14.34 13.95
CA ALA A 40 4.37 -15.70 14.42
C ALA A 40 4.14 -16.72 13.28
N VAL A 41 3.31 -16.35 12.30
CA VAL A 41 2.97 -17.21 11.17
C VAL A 41 3.06 -16.41 9.87
N ILE A 42 3.71 -17.00 8.89
CA ILE A 42 3.80 -16.53 7.52
C ILE A 42 3.25 -17.63 6.62
N ALA A 43 2.29 -17.33 5.77
CA ALA A 43 1.77 -18.27 4.80
C ALA A 43 1.80 -17.64 3.41
N ALA A 44 2.40 -18.32 2.44
CA ALA A 44 2.52 -17.81 1.09
C ALA A 44 2.51 -18.93 0.04
N TYR A 45 2.05 -18.58 -1.15
CA TYR A 45 2.21 -19.32 -2.39
C TYR A 45 3.00 -18.47 -3.38
N PRO A 46 4.07 -18.99 -4.01
CA PRO A 46 4.93 -18.19 -4.87
C PRO A 46 4.22 -17.78 -6.17
N ILE A 47 4.24 -16.49 -6.45
CA ILE A 47 3.73 -15.92 -7.70
C ILE A 47 4.62 -14.74 -8.13
N THR A 48 5.02 -14.68 -9.42
CA THR A 48 5.81 -13.55 -9.96
C THR A 48 4.97 -12.26 -9.97
N PRO A 49 5.51 -11.09 -9.52
CA PRO A 49 6.89 -10.83 -9.08
C PRO A 49 7.11 -10.89 -7.55
N GLN A 50 6.23 -11.50 -6.78
CA GLN A 50 6.31 -11.60 -5.31
C GLN A 50 7.26 -12.74 -4.84
N THR A 51 7.61 -13.70 -5.67
CA THR A 51 8.25 -14.96 -5.31
C THR A 51 9.46 -14.79 -4.36
N SER A 52 10.34 -13.82 -4.61
CA SER A 52 11.53 -13.61 -3.77
C SER A 52 11.20 -13.14 -2.34
N ILE A 53 10.03 -12.57 -2.07
CA ILE A 53 9.58 -12.30 -0.69
C ILE A 53 9.37 -13.64 0.04
N ALA A 54 8.62 -14.55 -0.57
CA ALA A 54 8.34 -15.86 0.02
C ALA A 54 9.61 -16.67 0.23
N GLU A 55 10.52 -16.68 -0.75
CA GLU A 55 11.81 -17.40 -0.67
C GLU A 55 12.68 -16.89 0.49
N LYS A 56 12.87 -15.58 0.62
CA LYS A 56 13.67 -14.97 1.69
C LYS A 56 13.07 -15.20 3.08
N LEU A 57 11.75 -15.09 3.21
CA LEU A 57 11.08 -15.36 4.47
C LEU A 57 11.14 -16.85 4.84
N ALA A 58 11.02 -17.76 3.86
CA ALA A 58 11.17 -19.19 4.08
C ALA A 58 12.60 -19.55 4.52
N GLU A 59 13.61 -18.94 3.88
CA GLU A 59 15.02 -19.13 4.24
C GLU A 59 15.32 -18.63 5.65
N ALA A 60 14.89 -17.41 6.00
CA ALA A 60 15.07 -16.84 7.34
C ALA A 60 14.39 -17.66 8.44
N CYS A 61 13.20 -18.22 8.18
CA CYS A 61 12.54 -19.13 9.10
C CYS A 61 13.25 -20.47 9.19
N GLY A 62 13.69 -21.03 8.05
CA GLY A 62 14.38 -22.32 7.98
C GLY A 62 15.77 -22.32 8.62
N SER A 63 16.50 -21.21 8.52
CA SER A 63 17.81 -21.02 9.19
C SER A 63 17.69 -20.74 10.69
N GLY A 64 16.49 -20.38 11.19
CA GLY A 64 16.28 -19.99 12.58
C GLY A 64 16.59 -18.51 12.87
N GLU A 65 16.95 -17.72 11.86
CA GLU A 65 17.15 -16.26 11.97
C GLU A 65 15.83 -15.56 12.37
N MET A 66 14.71 -16.03 11.82
CA MET A 66 13.37 -15.54 12.16
C MET A 66 12.59 -16.62 12.94
N PRO A 67 12.19 -16.36 14.19
CA PRO A 67 11.43 -17.32 14.99
C PRO A 67 9.94 -17.32 14.61
N ALA A 68 9.64 -17.46 13.33
CA ALA A 68 8.31 -17.53 12.75
C ALA A 68 8.07 -18.91 12.11
N ARG A 69 6.82 -19.31 11.99
CA ARG A 69 6.44 -20.50 11.26
C ARG A 69 6.08 -20.13 9.82
N PHE A 70 6.94 -20.50 8.87
CA PHE A 70 6.60 -20.37 7.45
C PHE A 70 5.80 -21.59 7.00
N ILE A 71 4.63 -21.38 6.43
CA ILE A 71 3.72 -22.41 5.93
C ILE A 71 3.60 -22.24 4.41
N MET A 72 4.22 -23.16 3.67
CA MET A 72 4.01 -23.25 2.23
C MET A 72 2.70 -23.99 1.98
N VAL A 73 1.86 -23.40 1.17
CA VAL A 73 0.52 -23.88 0.86
C VAL A 73 0.38 -24.16 -0.64
N GLU A 74 -0.71 -24.80 -1.05
CA GLU A 74 -0.95 -25.18 -2.45
C GLU A 74 -1.64 -24.10 -3.29
N SER A 75 -2.10 -23.00 -2.65
CA SER A 75 -2.73 -21.88 -3.36
C SER A 75 -2.75 -20.62 -2.50
N GLU A 76 -2.96 -19.47 -3.14
CA GLU A 76 -3.13 -18.19 -2.44
C GLU A 76 -4.37 -18.17 -1.55
N HIS A 77 -5.45 -18.86 -1.96
CA HIS A 77 -6.63 -19.04 -1.12
C HIS A 77 -6.27 -19.70 0.20
N SER A 78 -5.52 -20.80 0.17
CA SER A 78 -5.05 -21.50 1.37
C SER A 78 -4.07 -20.67 2.19
N ALA A 79 -3.25 -19.80 1.56
CA ALA A 79 -2.39 -18.86 2.27
C ALA A 79 -3.22 -17.90 3.13
N MET A 80 -4.25 -17.28 2.55
CA MET A 80 -5.13 -16.37 3.29
C MET A 80 -5.93 -17.11 4.37
N ALA A 81 -6.46 -18.31 4.09
CA ALA A 81 -7.14 -19.14 5.09
C ALA A 81 -6.25 -19.45 6.29
N THR A 82 -4.97 -19.77 6.04
CA THR A 82 -3.98 -20.01 7.09
C THR A 82 -3.74 -18.77 7.94
N CYS A 83 -3.59 -17.60 7.30
CA CYS A 83 -3.44 -16.31 8.01
C CYS A 83 -4.68 -16.00 8.86
N ILE A 84 -5.88 -16.22 8.34
CA ILE A 84 -7.14 -16.02 9.06
C ILE A 84 -7.19 -16.92 10.32
N GLY A 85 -6.90 -18.21 10.17
CA GLY A 85 -6.88 -19.14 11.30
C GLY A 85 -5.86 -18.76 12.38
N ALA A 86 -4.64 -18.42 11.97
CA ALA A 86 -3.59 -17.99 12.89
C ALA A 86 -3.90 -16.63 13.55
N ALA A 87 -4.39 -15.64 12.80
CA ALA A 87 -4.76 -14.34 13.36
C ALA A 87 -5.90 -14.45 14.39
N ALA A 88 -6.87 -15.36 14.17
CA ALA A 88 -7.95 -15.61 15.12
C ALA A 88 -7.44 -16.16 16.47
N THR A 89 -6.28 -16.83 16.51
CA THR A 89 -5.64 -17.25 17.78
C THR A 89 -4.86 -16.12 18.46
N GLY A 90 -4.83 -14.93 17.87
CA GLY A 90 -4.09 -13.77 18.39
C GLY A 90 -2.66 -13.65 17.89
N SER A 91 -2.27 -14.40 16.88
CA SER A 91 -0.94 -14.34 16.29
C SER A 91 -0.82 -13.21 15.26
N ARG A 92 0.30 -12.49 15.24
CA ARG A 92 0.68 -11.70 14.07
C ARG A 92 0.89 -12.60 12.88
N THR A 93 0.35 -12.22 11.74
CA THR A 93 0.45 -12.99 10.50
C THR A 93 0.90 -12.13 9.34
N PHE A 94 1.51 -12.77 8.35
CA PHE A 94 1.90 -12.15 7.11
C PHE A 94 1.62 -13.05 5.92
N THR A 95 1.22 -12.44 4.82
CA THR A 95 1.19 -13.07 3.50
C THR A 95 1.64 -12.08 2.42
N ALA A 96 2.05 -12.60 1.27
CA ALA A 96 2.36 -11.79 0.11
C ALA A 96 1.80 -12.46 -1.15
N THR A 97 1.33 -11.66 -2.10
CA THR A 97 0.73 -12.15 -3.35
C THR A 97 0.85 -11.12 -4.47
N SER A 98 0.20 -11.40 -5.60
CA SER A 98 0.18 -10.59 -6.80
C SER A 98 -1.00 -10.99 -7.70
N SER A 99 -1.59 -10.03 -8.44
CA SER A 99 -2.45 -10.30 -9.61
C SER A 99 -3.55 -11.36 -9.39
N GLN A 100 -3.52 -12.46 -10.18
CA GLN A 100 -4.48 -13.56 -10.07
C GLN A 100 -4.48 -14.23 -8.70
N GLY A 101 -3.32 -14.27 -8.02
CA GLY A 101 -3.24 -14.78 -6.66
C GLY A 101 -4.08 -13.94 -5.69
N LEU A 102 -4.01 -12.61 -5.80
CA LEU A 102 -4.87 -11.73 -5.03
C LEU A 102 -6.34 -11.91 -5.39
N ALA A 103 -6.65 -12.06 -6.68
CA ALA A 103 -8.02 -12.33 -7.14
C ALA A 103 -8.55 -13.65 -6.58
N LEU A 104 -7.72 -14.68 -6.48
CA LEU A 104 -8.08 -15.97 -5.87
C LEU A 104 -8.34 -15.87 -4.36
N MET A 105 -7.74 -14.91 -3.68
CA MET A 105 -7.98 -14.62 -2.25
C MET A 105 -9.30 -13.87 -2.00
N HIS A 106 -9.98 -13.34 -3.01
CA HIS A 106 -11.06 -12.35 -2.89
C HIS A 106 -12.11 -12.69 -1.83
N GLU A 107 -12.64 -13.91 -1.84
CA GLU A 107 -13.61 -14.36 -0.83
C GLU A 107 -13.05 -14.21 0.59
N LEU A 108 -11.83 -14.68 0.80
CA LEU A 108 -11.20 -14.68 2.13
C LEU A 108 -10.77 -13.29 2.60
N LEU A 109 -10.58 -12.33 1.67
CA LEU A 109 -10.37 -10.93 2.07
C LEU A 109 -11.60 -10.40 2.80
N HIS A 110 -12.82 -10.70 2.33
CA HIS A 110 -14.05 -10.35 3.02
C HIS A 110 -14.16 -11.04 4.40
N TRP A 111 -13.74 -12.31 4.50
CA TRP A 111 -13.73 -13.02 5.77
C TRP A 111 -12.77 -12.38 6.77
N ALA A 112 -11.55 -12.06 6.36
CA ALA A 112 -10.54 -11.43 7.22
C ALA A 112 -11.03 -10.08 7.77
N ALA A 113 -11.55 -9.21 6.90
CA ALA A 113 -12.07 -7.91 7.28
C ALA A 113 -13.33 -8.00 8.14
N GLY A 114 -14.28 -8.88 7.77
CA GLY A 114 -15.51 -9.10 8.52
C GLY A 114 -15.28 -9.67 9.92
N ALA A 115 -14.26 -10.53 10.06
CA ALA A 115 -13.83 -11.08 11.35
C ALA A 115 -12.92 -10.14 12.16
N ARG A 116 -12.60 -8.95 11.62
CA ARG A 116 -11.80 -7.92 12.29
C ARG A 116 -10.40 -8.40 12.67
N LEU A 117 -9.75 -9.15 11.79
CA LEU A 117 -8.42 -9.74 12.00
C LEU A 117 -7.33 -8.80 11.47
N PRO A 118 -6.32 -8.44 12.29
CA PRO A 118 -5.25 -7.51 11.90
C PRO A 118 -4.16 -8.21 11.08
N ILE A 119 -4.50 -8.67 9.89
CA ILE A 119 -3.59 -9.33 8.96
C ILE A 119 -2.86 -8.27 8.13
N VAL A 120 -1.56 -8.43 7.93
CA VAL A 120 -0.77 -7.60 7.02
C VAL A 120 -0.40 -8.41 5.78
N MET A 121 -0.59 -7.80 4.60
CA MET A 121 -0.25 -8.40 3.31
C MET A 121 0.55 -7.42 2.46
N ALA A 122 1.59 -7.92 1.77
CA ALA A 122 2.20 -7.20 0.67
C ALA A 122 1.59 -7.69 -0.65
N ASN A 123 0.98 -6.77 -1.41
CA ASN A 123 0.55 -7.04 -2.77
C ASN A 123 1.54 -6.41 -3.75
N VAL A 124 2.30 -7.26 -4.44
CA VAL A 124 3.21 -6.82 -5.50
C VAL A 124 2.39 -6.68 -6.78
N ASN A 125 1.92 -5.47 -7.07
CA ASN A 125 1.00 -5.21 -8.16
C ASN A 125 1.47 -5.77 -9.50
N ARG A 126 0.59 -6.46 -10.18
CA ARG A 126 0.75 -6.98 -11.53
C ARG A 126 -0.60 -6.97 -12.25
N ALA A 127 -0.60 -6.59 -13.52
CA ALA A 127 -1.82 -6.57 -14.34
C ALA A 127 -2.54 -7.93 -14.33
N LEU A 128 -3.87 -7.87 -14.31
CA LEU A 128 -4.73 -9.05 -14.35
C LEU A 128 -4.82 -9.62 -15.78
N ALA A 129 -4.78 -10.94 -15.90
CA ALA A 129 -5.04 -11.65 -17.15
C ALA A 129 -6.57 -11.67 -17.44
N ALA A 130 -7.02 -11.77 -18.68
CA ALA A 130 -6.32 -11.83 -19.94
C ALA A 130 -6.41 -10.50 -20.68
N PRO A 131 -5.41 -10.13 -21.50
CA PRO A 131 -4.20 -10.88 -21.84
C PRO A 131 -3.21 -10.94 -20.67
N TRP A 132 -2.32 -11.93 -20.67
CA TRP A 132 -1.36 -12.12 -19.59
C TRP A 132 -0.09 -11.31 -19.79
N VAL A 133 0.31 -10.56 -18.76
CA VAL A 133 1.54 -9.79 -18.71
C VAL A 133 2.09 -9.80 -17.30
N LEU A 134 3.42 -9.75 -17.14
CA LEU A 134 4.07 -9.75 -15.82
C LEU A 134 4.23 -8.35 -15.21
N TRP A 135 4.13 -7.31 -16.04
CA TRP A 135 4.34 -5.93 -15.64
C TRP A 135 3.13 -5.34 -14.91
N PRO A 136 3.36 -4.29 -14.10
CA PRO A 136 2.34 -3.82 -13.19
C PRO A 136 1.26 -2.95 -13.84
N ASP A 137 0.12 -3.01 -13.27
CA ASP A 137 -0.83 -1.92 -13.08
C ASP A 137 -1.50 -2.12 -11.71
N GLN A 138 -2.43 -1.26 -11.34
CA GLN A 138 -3.02 -1.27 -10.00
C GLN A 138 -4.39 -1.98 -9.99
N ASN A 139 -4.81 -2.61 -11.08
CA ASN A 139 -6.13 -3.23 -11.18
C ASN A 139 -6.33 -4.39 -10.20
N ASP A 140 -5.29 -5.15 -9.89
CA ASP A 140 -5.37 -6.28 -8.97
C ASP A 140 -5.78 -5.83 -7.57
N SER A 141 -5.08 -4.87 -6.98
CA SER A 141 -5.41 -4.32 -5.66
C SER A 141 -6.70 -3.50 -5.68
N LEU A 142 -6.93 -2.69 -6.72
CA LEU A 142 -8.14 -1.87 -6.83
C LEU A 142 -9.42 -2.70 -7.05
N ALA A 143 -9.31 -3.92 -7.62
CA ALA A 143 -10.42 -4.86 -7.65
C ALA A 143 -10.85 -5.33 -6.25
N GLN A 144 -10.01 -5.14 -5.23
CA GLN A 144 -10.27 -5.53 -3.84
C GLN A 144 -10.74 -4.36 -2.97
N ARG A 145 -10.99 -3.17 -3.54
CA ARG A 145 -11.32 -1.93 -2.80
C ARG A 145 -12.54 -2.02 -1.89
N ASP A 146 -13.46 -2.95 -2.18
CA ASP A 146 -14.72 -3.09 -1.45
C ASP A 146 -14.71 -4.26 -0.46
N THR A 147 -13.55 -4.91 -0.25
CA THR A 147 -13.39 -6.06 0.65
C THR A 147 -13.27 -5.69 2.13
N GLY A 148 -13.08 -4.40 2.44
CA GLY A 148 -12.91 -3.92 3.80
C GLY A 148 -11.46 -3.92 4.30
N TRP A 149 -10.48 -4.02 3.39
CA TRP A 149 -9.06 -3.87 3.67
C TRP A 149 -8.62 -2.41 3.57
N ILE A 150 -7.71 -2.00 4.45
CA ILE A 150 -6.94 -0.77 4.27
C ILE A 150 -5.95 -1.01 3.13
N GLN A 151 -5.84 -0.05 2.19
CA GLN A 151 -4.93 -0.15 1.04
C GLN A 151 -4.01 1.06 1.02
N LEU A 152 -2.70 0.81 1.15
CA LEU A 152 -1.63 1.81 1.16
C LEU A 152 -0.72 1.58 -0.06
N TYR A 153 -0.46 2.63 -0.84
CA TYR A 153 0.36 2.57 -2.06
C TYR A 153 1.70 3.25 -1.85
N CYS A 154 2.77 2.52 -2.11
CA CYS A 154 4.15 2.96 -1.94
C CYS A 154 4.78 3.46 -3.25
N GLU A 155 5.61 4.51 -3.17
CA GLU A 155 6.34 5.05 -4.33
C GLU A 155 7.83 4.70 -4.35
N SER A 156 8.40 4.21 -3.24
CA SER A 156 9.82 3.88 -3.09
C SER A 156 10.03 2.66 -2.20
N ASN A 157 11.20 2.04 -2.29
CA ASN A 157 11.54 0.89 -1.44
C ASN A 157 11.68 1.27 0.05
N GLN A 158 12.05 2.53 0.35
CA GLN A 158 12.03 3.04 1.72
C GLN A 158 10.61 3.07 2.26
N GLU A 159 9.67 3.59 1.47
CA GLU A 159 8.27 3.64 1.89
C GLU A 159 7.66 2.25 2.06
N VAL A 160 8.04 1.28 1.23
CA VAL A 160 7.62 -0.13 1.37
C VAL A 160 8.04 -0.69 2.73
N LEU A 161 9.31 -0.54 3.11
CA LEU A 161 9.80 -1.00 4.42
C LEU A 161 9.03 -0.33 5.57
N ASP A 162 8.93 0.98 5.52
CA ASP A 162 8.30 1.80 6.55
C ASP A 162 6.79 1.52 6.66
N THR A 163 6.13 1.29 5.52
CA THR A 163 4.68 1.01 5.47
C THR A 163 4.35 -0.35 6.05
N ILE A 164 5.13 -1.39 5.81
CA ILE A 164 4.91 -2.72 6.43
C ILE A 164 4.97 -2.62 7.96
N LEU A 165 5.92 -1.87 8.53
CA LEU A 165 6.00 -1.67 9.98
C LEU A 165 4.79 -0.91 10.52
N GLN A 166 4.38 0.17 9.84
CA GLN A 166 3.20 0.95 10.18
C GLN A 166 1.91 0.13 10.00
N ALA A 167 1.83 -0.72 8.97
CA ALA A 167 0.68 -1.55 8.68
C ALA A 167 0.30 -2.46 9.85
N TYR A 168 1.27 -3.08 10.53
CA TYR A 168 1.00 -3.85 11.75
C TYR A 168 0.44 -2.96 12.85
N ARG A 169 1.06 -1.80 13.10
CA ARG A 169 0.60 -0.87 14.14
C ARG A 169 -0.82 -0.39 13.87
N ILE A 170 -1.12 -0.02 12.62
CA ILE A 170 -2.45 0.40 12.17
C ILE A 170 -3.45 -0.75 12.32
N ALA A 171 -3.15 -1.91 11.74
CA ALA A 171 -4.04 -3.07 11.76
C ALA A 171 -4.42 -3.51 13.17
N GLU A 172 -3.44 -3.57 14.08
CA GLU A 172 -3.63 -3.97 15.48
C GLU A 172 -4.41 -2.92 16.28
N THR A 173 -4.33 -1.65 15.89
CA THR A 173 -5.08 -0.55 16.54
C THR A 173 -6.55 -0.55 16.14
N VAL A 174 -6.83 -0.62 14.83
CA VAL A 174 -8.20 -0.50 14.32
C VAL A 174 -8.90 -1.85 14.12
N LEU A 175 -8.19 -2.96 14.26
CA LEU A 175 -8.64 -4.32 13.97
C LEU A 175 -9.26 -4.44 12.57
N VAL A 176 -8.48 -3.98 11.57
CA VAL A 176 -8.78 -4.07 10.15
C VAL A 176 -7.52 -4.51 9.41
N PRO A 177 -7.60 -5.48 8.50
CA PRO A 177 -6.42 -5.92 7.77
C PRO A 177 -5.88 -4.84 6.83
N VAL A 178 -4.56 -4.85 6.59
CA VAL A 178 -3.86 -3.86 5.79
C VAL A 178 -3.12 -4.52 4.62
N MET A 179 -3.29 -3.96 3.43
CA MET A 179 -2.59 -4.30 2.21
C MET A 179 -1.60 -3.19 1.87
N ASP A 180 -0.30 -3.50 1.89
CA ASP A 180 0.76 -2.69 1.33
C ASP A 180 0.91 -3.00 -0.16
N CYS A 181 0.75 -1.99 -1.02
CA CYS A 181 0.76 -2.12 -2.47
C CYS A 181 2.05 -1.53 -3.03
N LEU A 182 2.89 -2.38 -3.63
CA LEU A 182 4.11 -1.98 -4.31
C LEU A 182 4.10 -2.48 -5.76
N GLU A 183 4.54 -1.65 -6.70
CA GLU A 183 4.48 -2.00 -8.12
C GLU A 183 5.54 -3.02 -8.50
N GLY A 184 5.11 -4.11 -9.14
CA GLY A 184 5.96 -5.19 -9.61
C GLY A 184 7.02 -4.70 -10.60
N PHE A 185 8.23 -5.21 -10.50
CA PHE A 185 9.44 -4.81 -11.23
C PHE A 185 9.89 -3.37 -10.97
N TYR A 186 9.01 -2.38 -10.99
CA TYR A 186 9.37 -0.97 -10.74
C TYR A 186 9.89 -0.71 -9.32
N LEU A 187 9.30 -1.34 -8.31
CA LEU A 187 9.82 -1.35 -6.94
C LEU A 187 10.37 -2.72 -6.55
N SER A 188 9.61 -3.78 -6.83
CA SER A 188 9.92 -5.12 -6.32
C SER A 188 11.30 -5.64 -6.71
N HIS A 189 11.85 -5.22 -7.87
CA HIS A 189 13.13 -5.67 -8.41
C HIS A 189 14.13 -4.53 -8.68
N THR A 190 13.77 -3.28 -8.44
CA THR A 190 14.66 -2.14 -8.54
C THR A 190 15.35 -1.91 -7.20
N TYR A 191 16.66 -1.66 -7.23
CA TYR A 191 17.49 -1.45 -6.05
C TYR A 191 17.57 0.02 -5.70
N GLU A 192 17.25 0.35 -4.46
CA GLU A 192 17.34 1.70 -3.89
C GLU A 192 18.12 1.68 -2.57
N ALA A 193 18.65 2.84 -2.17
CA ALA A 193 19.21 3.02 -0.84
C ALA A 193 18.08 3.11 0.19
N VAL A 194 18.01 2.16 1.12
CA VAL A 194 16.99 2.05 2.16
C VAL A 194 17.64 2.08 3.52
N THR A 195 17.21 2.98 4.38
CA THR A 195 17.60 3.04 5.78
C THR A 195 16.76 2.06 6.59
N VAL A 196 17.39 1.00 7.05
CA VAL A 196 16.77 -0.07 7.84
C VAL A 196 16.90 0.30 9.32
N PRO A 197 15.79 0.45 10.07
CA PRO A 197 15.85 0.79 11.48
C PRO A 197 16.38 -0.36 12.33
N ALA A 198 16.95 -0.03 13.49
CA ALA A 198 17.44 -1.00 14.45
C ALA A 198 16.26 -1.82 15.05
N ALA A 199 16.48 -3.12 15.26
CA ALA A 199 15.42 -4.03 15.72
C ALA A 199 14.85 -3.67 17.10
N ASP A 200 15.66 -3.13 18.02
CA ASP A 200 15.23 -2.67 19.34
C ASP A 200 14.35 -1.41 19.23
N GLU A 201 14.66 -0.49 18.32
CA GLU A 201 13.83 0.67 18.05
C GLU A 201 12.48 0.25 17.44
N VAL A 202 12.50 -0.67 16.46
CA VAL A 202 11.25 -1.24 15.94
C VAL A 202 10.46 -1.95 17.05
N GLY A 203 11.15 -2.59 18.01
CA GLY A 203 10.52 -3.21 19.17
C GLY A 203 9.77 -2.23 20.06
N LYS A 204 10.24 -0.98 20.19
CA LYS A 204 9.56 0.10 20.92
C LYS A 204 8.34 0.62 20.15
N PHE A 205 8.46 0.83 18.84
CA PHE A 205 7.37 1.27 17.98
C PHE A 205 6.27 0.20 17.85
N LEU A 206 6.66 -1.04 17.68
CA LEU A 206 5.78 -2.18 17.45
C LEU A 206 5.99 -3.25 18.57
N PRO A 207 5.43 -3.05 19.77
CA PRO A 207 5.53 -4.02 20.87
C PRO A 207 4.82 -5.33 20.53
N PRO A 208 5.01 -6.41 21.31
CA PRO A 208 4.28 -7.66 21.13
C PRO A 208 2.76 -7.44 21.11
N TYR A 209 2.10 -8.03 20.10
CA TYR A 209 0.65 -7.92 19.95
C TYR A 209 -0.09 -8.58 21.11
N GLN A 210 -1.06 -7.89 21.67
CA GLN A 210 -1.93 -8.39 22.74
C GLN A 210 -3.39 -8.28 22.28
N PRO A 211 -3.96 -9.35 21.69
CA PRO A 211 -5.33 -9.32 21.21
C PRO A 211 -6.32 -9.23 22.36
N LYS A 212 -7.33 -8.36 22.21
CA LYS A 212 -8.43 -8.26 23.17
C LYS A 212 -9.38 -9.44 23.10
N VAL A 213 -9.50 -10.03 21.92
CA VAL A 213 -10.36 -11.19 21.63
C VAL A 213 -9.57 -12.16 20.76
N ARG A 214 -9.61 -13.44 21.11
CA ARG A 214 -8.95 -14.52 20.37
C ARG A 214 -9.72 -15.83 20.55
N LEU A 215 -9.42 -16.82 19.73
CA LEU A 215 -9.87 -18.19 19.97
C LEU A 215 -9.10 -18.74 21.17
N ASP A 216 -9.79 -18.85 22.30
CA ASP A 216 -9.25 -19.39 23.54
C ASP A 216 -10.27 -20.37 24.15
N PRO A 217 -9.91 -21.65 24.41
CA PRO A 217 -10.82 -22.60 25.03
C PRO A 217 -11.28 -22.19 26.44
N ALA A 218 -10.51 -21.38 27.14
CA ALA A 218 -10.84 -20.89 28.47
C ALA A 218 -11.81 -19.69 28.45
N ASP A 219 -11.82 -18.93 27.33
CA ASP A 219 -12.73 -17.80 27.09
C ASP A 219 -13.23 -17.89 25.64
N PRO A 220 -14.22 -18.74 25.33
CA PRO A 220 -14.58 -19.09 23.97
C PRO A 220 -15.28 -17.93 23.24
N HIS A 221 -14.70 -17.55 22.10
CA HIS A 221 -15.26 -16.55 21.17
C HIS A 221 -15.45 -17.18 19.80
N THR A 222 -16.33 -16.59 18.98
CA THR A 222 -16.51 -16.99 17.58
C THR A 222 -16.22 -15.83 16.65
N PHE A 223 -15.49 -16.09 15.55
CA PHE A 223 -15.14 -15.11 14.54
C PHE A 223 -15.94 -15.28 13.24
N TYR A 224 -16.58 -16.43 13.03
CA TYR A 224 -17.14 -16.83 11.73
C TYR A 224 -18.56 -17.35 11.85
N GLY A 225 -19.26 -16.97 12.91
CA GLY A 225 -20.65 -17.40 13.11
C GLY A 225 -21.59 -16.87 12.05
N GLY A 226 -22.55 -17.68 11.64
CA GLY A 226 -23.71 -17.21 10.88
C GLY A 226 -24.51 -16.21 11.73
N THR A 227 -25.08 -15.20 11.07
CA THR A 227 -25.89 -14.19 11.74
C THR A 227 -27.25 -14.02 11.06
N GLY A 228 -28.23 -13.54 11.79
CA GLY A 228 -29.55 -13.21 11.27
C GLY A 228 -29.61 -11.87 10.53
N MET A 229 -30.68 -11.64 9.82
CA MET A 229 -30.93 -10.39 9.10
C MET A 229 -30.98 -9.17 10.03
N ASP A 230 -31.34 -9.38 11.28
CA ASP A 230 -31.53 -8.39 12.33
C ASP A 230 -30.22 -7.76 12.85
N VAL A 231 -29.05 -8.39 12.60
CA VAL A 231 -27.75 -7.89 13.09
C VAL A 231 -26.65 -7.82 12.03
N TYR A 232 -26.88 -8.30 10.80
CA TYR A 232 -25.86 -8.25 9.74
C TYR A 232 -25.41 -6.82 9.39
N MET A 233 -26.38 -5.89 9.33
CA MET A 233 -26.11 -4.48 9.02
C MET A 233 -25.22 -3.82 10.08
N GLU A 234 -25.40 -4.16 11.36
CA GLU A 234 -24.60 -3.66 12.47
C GLU A 234 -23.13 -4.11 12.39
N PHE A 235 -22.86 -5.34 11.94
CA PHE A 235 -21.51 -5.79 11.69
C PHE A 235 -20.83 -4.98 10.56
N ARG A 236 -21.56 -4.71 9.46
CA ARG A 236 -21.05 -3.86 8.37
C ARG A 236 -20.82 -2.42 8.81
N TYR A 237 -21.75 -1.86 9.60
CA TYR A 237 -21.58 -0.54 10.19
C TYR A 237 -20.35 -0.44 11.10
N LYS A 238 -20.11 -1.44 11.95
CA LYS A 238 -18.88 -1.49 12.79
C LYS A 238 -17.60 -1.58 11.98
N LEU A 239 -17.60 -2.28 10.86
CA LEU A 239 -16.45 -2.30 9.95
C LEU A 239 -16.24 -0.91 9.32
N GLN A 240 -17.30 -0.25 8.86
CA GLN A 240 -17.25 1.12 8.35
C GLN A 240 -16.71 2.10 9.42
N GLN A 241 -17.19 2.00 10.66
CA GLN A 241 -16.68 2.82 11.76
C GLN A 241 -15.17 2.62 11.99
N ALA A 242 -14.68 1.38 11.84
CA ALA A 242 -13.24 1.09 11.95
C ALA A 242 -12.45 1.69 10.77
N MET A 243 -13.00 1.70 9.57
CA MET A 243 -12.41 2.39 8.42
C MET A 243 -12.38 3.92 8.61
N GLU A 244 -13.41 4.50 9.21
CA GLU A 244 -13.38 5.94 9.57
C GLU A 244 -12.33 6.22 10.66
N LEU A 245 -12.23 5.34 11.68
CA LEU A 245 -11.17 5.44 12.69
C LEU A 245 -9.77 5.33 12.05
N ALA A 246 -9.59 4.50 11.04
CA ALA A 246 -8.32 4.35 10.34
C ALA A 246 -7.86 5.66 9.66
N LYS A 247 -8.77 6.54 9.25
CA LYS A 247 -8.39 7.88 8.73
C LYS A 247 -7.65 8.73 9.77
N LEU A 248 -7.95 8.54 11.05
CA LEU A 248 -7.28 9.24 12.15
C LEU A 248 -6.01 8.51 12.57
N VAL A 249 -6.06 7.18 12.66
CA VAL A 249 -4.94 6.35 13.15
C VAL A 249 -3.77 6.32 12.16
N ILE A 250 -4.03 6.32 10.84
CA ILE A 250 -2.96 6.28 9.83
C ILE A 250 -2.01 7.49 9.97
N PRO A 251 -2.47 8.75 9.99
CA PRO A 251 -1.58 9.88 10.22
C PRO A 251 -0.96 9.91 11.62
N GLU A 252 -1.68 9.52 12.69
CA GLU A 252 -1.12 9.43 14.04
C GLU A 252 0.07 8.46 14.11
N VAL A 253 -0.07 7.27 13.51
CA VAL A 253 1.00 6.27 13.39
C VAL A 253 2.14 6.79 12.53
N GLY A 254 1.84 7.50 11.43
CA GLY A 254 2.84 8.13 10.58
C GLY A 254 3.64 9.21 11.33
N GLU A 255 3.01 10.02 12.17
CA GLU A 255 3.69 11.01 13.02
C GLU A 255 4.53 10.34 14.12
N GLU A 256 4.01 9.28 14.78
CA GLU A 256 4.77 8.48 15.73
C GLU A 256 6.02 7.90 15.08
N PHE A 257 5.88 7.33 13.89
CA PHE A 257 6.98 6.82 13.07
C PHE A 257 7.97 7.94 12.71
N GLY A 258 7.46 9.12 12.31
CA GLY A 258 8.27 10.29 12.00
C GLY A 258 9.11 10.78 13.18
N ARG A 259 8.54 10.82 14.38
CA ARG A 259 9.29 11.19 15.61
C ARG A 259 10.41 10.20 15.93
N GLN A 260 10.22 8.92 15.65
CA GLN A 260 11.18 7.87 16.00
C GLN A 260 12.22 7.61 14.90
N PHE A 261 11.82 7.65 13.64
CA PHE A 261 12.66 7.25 12.49
C PHE A 261 12.91 8.39 11.49
N GLY A 262 12.42 9.60 11.75
CA GLY A 262 12.66 10.79 10.92
C GLY A 262 11.88 10.85 9.60
N ARG A 263 10.94 9.93 9.34
CA ARG A 263 10.13 9.85 8.13
C ARG A 263 8.65 9.77 8.48
N CYS A 264 7.88 10.76 8.05
CA CYS A 264 6.46 10.90 8.38
C CYS A 264 5.58 10.57 7.17
N TYR A 265 4.49 9.84 7.39
CA TYR A 265 3.57 9.40 6.35
C TYR A 265 2.12 9.66 6.76
N GLY A 266 1.36 10.33 5.88
CA GLY A 266 -0.06 10.60 6.06
C GLY A 266 -0.96 9.74 5.17
N LEU A 267 -2.20 10.17 5.02
CA LEU A 267 -3.16 9.58 4.06
C LEU A 267 -2.80 9.97 2.63
N LEU A 268 -2.30 11.17 2.45
CA LEU A 268 -1.76 11.71 1.20
C LEU A 268 -0.54 12.59 1.49
N GLU A 269 0.26 12.86 0.47
CA GLU A 269 1.35 13.81 0.52
C GLU A 269 1.07 14.97 -0.44
N ARG A 270 1.39 16.19 0.02
CA ARG A 270 1.23 17.42 -0.73
C ARG A 270 2.62 17.93 -1.14
N HIS A 271 2.86 18.01 -2.44
CA HIS A 271 4.12 18.53 -2.96
C HIS A 271 3.87 19.76 -3.82
N ARG A 272 4.37 20.92 -3.37
CA ARG A 272 4.25 22.22 -4.05
C ARG A 272 2.81 22.57 -4.44
N ILE A 273 1.82 22.27 -3.60
CA ILE A 273 0.42 22.58 -3.90
C ILE A 273 0.03 24.01 -3.53
N GLU A 274 0.84 24.69 -2.74
CA GLU A 274 0.62 26.09 -2.38
C GLU A 274 0.60 26.95 -3.66
N GLU A 275 -0.47 27.72 -3.84
CA GLU A 275 -0.69 28.55 -5.02
C GLU A 275 -0.70 27.80 -6.36
N ALA A 276 -0.90 26.47 -6.34
CA ALA A 276 -0.99 25.70 -7.56
C ALA A 276 -2.35 25.92 -8.26
N ASP A 277 -2.31 26.38 -9.50
CA ASP A 277 -3.48 26.46 -10.39
C ASP A 277 -3.87 25.07 -10.93
N THR A 278 -2.88 24.25 -11.17
CA THR A 278 -3.02 22.91 -11.73
C THR A 278 -2.34 21.88 -10.82
N VAL A 279 -3.09 20.88 -10.37
CA VAL A 279 -2.59 19.84 -9.46
C VAL A 279 -2.66 18.46 -10.11
N LEU A 280 -1.52 17.77 -10.17
CA LEU A 280 -1.44 16.35 -10.49
C LEU A 280 -1.90 15.51 -9.28
N LEU A 281 -2.60 14.40 -9.51
CA LEU A 281 -2.91 13.41 -8.50
C LEU A 281 -2.62 12.01 -9.04
N ALA A 282 -1.84 11.25 -8.32
CA ALA A 282 -1.49 9.87 -8.67
C ALA A 282 -1.21 9.02 -7.41
N ALA A 283 -1.02 7.72 -7.60
CA ALA A 283 -0.59 6.77 -6.57
C ALA A 283 0.56 5.90 -7.08
N GLY A 284 1.41 5.41 -6.16
CA GLY A 284 2.54 4.54 -6.50
C GLY A 284 3.70 5.26 -7.18
N THR A 285 4.49 4.54 -7.97
CA THR A 285 5.75 5.03 -8.57
C THR A 285 5.59 6.20 -9.54
N VAL A 286 4.41 6.41 -10.09
CA VAL A 286 4.11 7.59 -10.93
C VAL A 286 4.41 8.89 -10.19
N CYS A 287 4.22 8.89 -8.86
CA CYS A 287 4.43 10.07 -8.03
C CYS A 287 5.89 10.54 -8.02
N SER A 288 6.86 9.63 -8.01
CA SER A 288 8.29 9.96 -8.08
C SER A 288 8.64 10.69 -9.37
N THR A 289 8.14 10.19 -10.53
CA THR A 289 8.35 10.85 -11.82
C THR A 289 7.61 12.19 -11.89
N ALA A 290 6.38 12.23 -11.40
CA ALA A 290 5.57 13.46 -11.38
C ALA A 290 6.19 14.56 -10.51
N ARG A 291 6.82 14.21 -9.40
CA ARG A 291 7.53 15.13 -8.50
C ARG A 291 8.64 15.90 -9.24
N LEU A 292 9.45 15.19 -10.02
CA LEU A 292 10.50 15.79 -10.82
C LEU A 292 9.94 16.77 -11.85
N VAL A 293 8.86 16.38 -12.55
CA VAL A 293 8.20 17.25 -13.53
C VAL A 293 7.61 18.50 -12.88
N VAL A 294 6.97 18.34 -11.72
CA VAL A 294 6.41 19.47 -10.96
C VAL A 294 7.53 20.42 -10.52
N ASP A 295 8.65 19.91 -10.03
CA ASP A 295 9.78 20.76 -9.63
C ASP A 295 10.35 21.55 -10.80
N GLU A 296 10.57 20.93 -11.97
CA GLU A 296 11.03 21.59 -13.19
C GLU A 296 10.06 22.68 -13.68
N ARG A 297 8.74 22.37 -13.66
CA ARG A 297 7.71 23.32 -14.08
C ARG A 297 7.62 24.51 -13.09
N ARG A 298 7.75 24.25 -11.79
CA ARG A 298 7.82 25.32 -10.77
C ARG A 298 9.04 26.19 -10.93
N GLU A 299 10.19 25.65 -11.25
CA GLU A 299 11.42 26.41 -11.54
C GLU A 299 11.25 27.28 -12.80
N ALA A 300 10.44 26.83 -13.77
CA ALA A 300 10.06 27.61 -14.94
C ALA A 300 8.94 28.64 -14.67
N GLY A 301 8.47 28.77 -13.42
CA GLY A 301 7.47 29.75 -13.02
C GLY A 301 6.01 29.30 -13.20
N GLU A 302 5.76 28.02 -13.45
CA GLU A 302 4.40 27.49 -13.60
C GLU A 302 3.77 27.14 -12.24
N ALA A 303 2.49 27.44 -12.05
CA ALA A 303 1.74 27.18 -10.81
C ALA A 303 1.17 25.75 -10.81
N VAL A 304 2.07 24.75 -10.72
CA VAL A 304 1.71 23.32 -10.68
C VAL A 304 2.06 22.68 -9.34
N GLY A 305 1.34 21.62 -8.94
CA GLY A 305 1.57 20.87 -7.72
C GLY A 305 1.25 19.39 -7.90
N LEU A 306 1.57 18.59 -6.90
CA LEU A 306 1.31 17.14 -6.87
C LEU A 306 0.65 16.73 -5.56
N ILE A 307 -0.39 15.93 -5.65
CA ILE A 307 -0.93 15.14 -4.55
C ILE A 307 -0.57 13.66 -4.84
N LYS A 308 0.23 13.08 -3.95
CA LYS A 308 0.42 11.64 -3.90
C LYS A 308 -0.64 11.03 -3.01
N LEU A 309 -1.50 10.18 -3.56
CA LEU A 309 -2.45 9.41 -2.80
C LEU A 309 -1.75 8.17 -2.22
N ARG A 310 -1.52 8.14 -0.91
CA ARG A 310 -0.95 6.99 -0.21
C ARG A 310 -2.04 6.03 0.23
N ALA A 311 -3.05 6.50 0.94
CA ALA A 311 -4.18 5.68 1.37
C ALA A 311 -5.31 5.74 0.33
N PHE A 312 -5.56 4.63 -0.35
CA PHE A 312 -6.71 4.50 -1.24
C PHE A 312 -7.96 4.03 -0.46
N ARG A 313 -7.77 3.20 0.55
CA ARG A 313 -8.80 2.84 1.54
C ARG A 313 -8.22 2.92 2.95
N PRO A 314 -8.84 3.66 3.85
CA PRO A 314 -10.00 4.54 3.65
C PRO A 314 -9.68 5.70 2.71
N PHE A 315 -10.65 6.12 1.89
CA PHE A 315 -10.43 7.20 0.94
C PHE A 315 -10.44 8.57 1.63
N PRO A 316 -9.40 9.40 1.48
CA PRO A 316 -9.22 10.65 2.21
C PRO A 316 -9.96 11.82 1.54
N SER A 317 -11.29 11.74 1.46
CA SER A 317 -12.11 12.70 0.71
C SER A 317 -12.01 14.13 1.25
N GLU A 318 -11.86 14.29 2.56
CA GLU A 318 -11.77 15.61 3.20
C GLU A 318 -10.42 16.25 2.91
N GLU A 319 -9.33 15.48 3.06
CA GLU A 319 -7.97 15.92 2.80
C GLU A 319 -7.74 16.27 1.32
N ILE A 320 -8.40 15.53 0.41
CA ILE A 320 -8.38 15.83 -1.04
C ILE A 320 -9.13 17.13 -1.32
N ARG A 321 -10.32 17.34 -0.74
CA ARG A 321 -11.05 18.59 -0.89
C ARG A 321 -10.25 19.78 -0.38
N ASP A 322 -9.63 19.64 0.77
CA ASP A 322 -8.82 20.68 1.37
C ASP A 322 -7.57 20.98 0.52
N ALA A 323 -6.89 19.94 0.04
CA ALA A 323 -5.69 20.08 -0.78
C ALA A 323 -5.97 20.69 -2.17
N LEU A 324 -7.18 20.49 -2.72
CA LEU A 324 -7.59 21.02 -4.04
C LEU A 324 -8.39 22.31 -3.96
N LYS A 325 -8.60 22.84 -2.74
CA LYS A 325 -9.29 24.11 -2.55
C LYS A 325 -8.50 25.25 -3.21
N GLY A 326 -9.11 25.87 -4.20
CA GLY A 326 -8.49 26.96 -4.96
C GLY A 326 -7.72 26.53 -6.21
N ALA A 327 -7.47 25.25 -6.41
CA ALA A 327 -6.96 24.75 -7.68
C ALA A 327 -8.01 24.96 -8.79
N ARG A 328 -7.56 25.35 -9.97
CA ARG A 328 -8.43 25.47 -11.16
C ARG A 328 -8.59 24.17 -11.88
N ARG A 329 -7.53 23.34 -11.91
CA ARG A 329 -7.48 22.06 -12.61
C ARG A 329 -6.90 20.98 -11.74
N VAL A 330 -7.42 19.77 -11.89
CA VAL A 330 -6.82 18.55 -11.34
C VAL A 330 -6.67 17.50 -12.43
N LEU A 331 -5.45 16.97 -12.58
CA LEU A 331 -5.12 15.87 -13.48
C LEU A 331 -4.94 14.62 -12.65
N VAL A 332 -5.78 13.64 -12.88
CA VAL A 332 -5.63 12.33 -12.23
C VAL A 332 -5.00 11.35 -13.21
N ILE A 333 -3.86 10.77 -12.82
CA ILE A 333 -3.19 9.73 -13.59
C ILE A 333 -3.53 8.37 -12.98
N ASP A 334 -4.29 7.61 -13.71
CA ASP A 334 -4.76 6.27 -13.34
C ASP A 334 -3.92 5.19 -14.02
N ARG A 335 -3.10 4.45 -13.26
CA ARG A 335 -2.47 3.19 -13.72
C ARG A 335 -3.45 2.02 -13.52
N ASN A 336 -4.69 2.26 -13.84
CA ASN A 336 -5.78 1.32 -13.66
C ASN A 336 -6.97 1.70 -14.54
N ILE A 337 -7.95 0.81 -14.64
CA ILE A 337 -9.22 1.08 -15.31
C ILE A 337 -10.36 0.27 -14.70
N SER A 338 -11.50 0.92 -14.49
CA SER A 338 -12.80 0.27 -14.34
C SER A 338 -13.47 0.23 -15.71
N PHE A 339 -13.56 -0.95 -16.31
CA PHE A 339 -14.11 -1.11 -17.67
C PHE A 339 -15.54 -0.58 -17.74
N GLY A 340 -15.80 0.24 -18.77
CA GLY A 340 -17.10 0.91 -18.95
C GLY A 340 -17.29 2.19 -18.14
N HIS A 341 -16.29 2.59 -17.30
CA HIS A 341 -16.43 3.77 -16.45
C HIS A 341 -15.17 4.67 -16.35
N GLY A 342 -13.97 4.17 -16.63
CA GLY A 342 -12.74 4.97 -16.64
C GLY A 342 -11.80 4.70 -15.47
N GLY A 343 -10.86 5.61 -15.23
CA GLY A 343 -9.89 5.48 -14.16
C GLY A 343 -10.53 5.52 -12.76
N ILE A 344 -10.13 4.61 -11.88
CA ILE A 344 -10.76 4.45 -10.56
C ILE A 344 -10.41 5.63 -9.64
N LEU A 345 -9.16 6.12 -9.67
CA LEU A 345 -8.78 7.29 -8.86
C LEU A 345 -9.55 8.53 -9.30
N ALA A 346 -9.67 8.76 -10.62
CA ALA A 346 -10.43 9.89 -11.15
C ALA A 346 -11.89 9.88 -10.70
N GLN A 347 -12.52 8.70 -10.62
CA GLN A 347 -13.89 8.54 -10.13
C GLN A 347 -14.00 8.88 -8.65
N GLU A 348 -13.11 8.36 -7.80
CA GLU A 348 -13.10 8.63 -6.36
C GLU A 348 -12.84 10.13 -6.08
N VAL A 349 -11.89 10.73 -6.80
CA VAL A 349 -11.60 12.18 -6.68
C VAL A 349 -12.81 13.00 -7.12
N ARG A 350 -13.47 12.65 -8.23
CA ARG A 350 -14.70 13.32 -8.69
C ARG A 350 -15.79 13.25 -7.64
N SER A 351 -15.99 12.08 -7.04
CA SER A 351 -16.94 11.88 -5.94
C SER A 351 -16.59 12.72 -4.71
N ALA A 352 -15.30 12.76 -4.33
CA ALA A 352 -14.82 13.55 -3.20
C ALA A 352 -15.05 15.05 -3.41
N LEU A 353 -14.90 15.56 -4.64
CA LEU A 353 -15.07 16.97 -4.99
C LEU A 353 -16.53 17.39 -5.17
N TYR A 354 -17.46 16.43 -5.28
CA TYR A 354 -18.87 16.73 -5.58
C TYR A 354 -19.50 17.74 -4.60
N PRO A 355 -19.24 17.71 -3.27
CA PRO A 355 -19.82 18.66 -2.32
C PRO A 355 -19.34 20.11 -2.44
N LEU A 356 -18.25 20.36 -3.19
CA LEU A 356 -17.72 21.71 -3.37
C LEU A 356 -18.61 22.54 -4.27
N GLU A 357 -18.89 23.80 -3.91
CA GLU A 357 -19.60 24.75 -4.78
C GLU A 357 -18.74 25.16 -5.98
N GLN A 358 -17.46 25.45 -5.73
CA GLN A 358 -16.46 25.73 -6.78
C GLN A 358 -15.56 24.52 -6.91
N ARG A 359 -15.66 23.80 -8.01
CA ARG A 359 -14.93 22.57 -8.29
C ARG A 359 -13.85 22.83 -9.33
N PRO A 360 -12.64 22.27 -9.17
CA PRO A 360 -11.66 22.28 -10.25
C PRO A 360 -12.16 21.50 -11.46
N GLU A 361 -11.69 21.86 -12.65
CA GLU A 361 -11.85 21.04 -13.85
C GLU A 361 -11.06 19.75 -13.65
N LEU A 362 -11.73 18.58 -13.75
CA LEU A 362 -11.11 17.28 -13.51
C LEU A 362 -10.84 16.56 -14.84
N TYR A 363 -9.58 16.20 -15.05
CA TYR A 363 -9.10 15.40 -16.19
C TYR A 363 -8.63 14.03 -15.71
N GLY A 364 -9.24 12.94 -16.21
CA GLY A 364 -8.85 11.57 -15.91
C GLY A 364 -8.05 10.96 -17.05
N PHE A 365 -6.82 10.55 -16.78
CA PHE A 365 -5.91 9.95 -17.75
C PHE A 365 -5.61 8.50 -17.38
N VAL A 366 -6.00 7.55 -18.24
CA VAL A 366 -5.60 6.16 -18.10
C VAL A 366 -4.27 5.96 -18.80
N ALA A 367 -3.24 5.63 -18.01
CA ALA A 367 -1.86 5.51 -18.47
C ALA A 367 -1.15 4.32 -17.82
N GLY A 368 -0.16 3.76 -18.48
CA GLY A 368 0.77 2.81 -17.86
C GLY A 368 0.22 1.41 -17.59
N LEU A 369 -0.94 1.03 -18.15
CA LEU A 369 -1.49 -0.30 -17.97
C LEU A 369 -0.52 -1.37 -18.49
N GLY A 370 -0.40 -2.47 -17.72
CA GLY A 370 0.49 -3.58 -18.06
C GLY A 370 1.97 -3.15 -18.16
N GLY A 371 2.38 -2.12 -17.38
CA GLY A 371 3.76 -1.67 -17.31
C GLY A 371 4.23 -0.76 -18.44
N ARG A 372 3.30 -0.14 -19.19
CA ARG A 372 3.72 0.88 -20.14
C ARG A 372 4.30 2.09 -19.40
N ASP A 373 5.43 2.61 -19.89
CA ASP A 373 6.13 3.72 -19.23
C ASP A 373 5.30 5.00 -19.19
N ILE A 374 5.33 5.64 -18.03
CA ILE A 374 4.82 7.00 -17.81
C ILE A 374 6.04 7.88 -17.57
N THR A 375 6.65 8.36 -18.67
CA THR A 375 7.88 9.14 -18.64
C THR A 375 7.63 10.59 -18.22
N ARG A 376 8.71 11.32 -17.93
CA ARG A 376 8.66 12.76 -17.67
C ARG A 376 8.00 13.51 -18.82
N ASP A 377 8.33 13.17 -20.08
CA ASP A 377 7.77 13.83 -21.27
C ASP A 377 6.27 13.56 -21.39
N VAL A 378 5.81 12.36 -21.04
CA VAL A 378 4.38 12.03 -20.99
C VAL A 378 3.67 12.94 -19.97
N ILE A 379 4.17 13.02 -18.74
CA ILE A 379 3.54 13.84 -17.69
C ILE A 379 3.57 15.33 -18.06
N ALA A 380 4.70 15.83 -18.58
CA ALA A 380 4.82 17.21 -19.05
C ALA A 380 3.82 17.52 -20.17
N GLY A 381 3.67 16.59 -21.14
CA GLY A 381 2.69 16.72 -22.21
C GLY A 381 1.23 16.75 -21.74
N LEU A 382 0.90 15.98 -20.66
CA LEU A 382 -0.43 16.06 -20.04
C LEU A 382 -0.69 17.42 -19.40
N LEU A 383 0.29 18.00 -18.72
CA LEU A 383 0.19 19.36 -18.16
C LEU A 383 -0.03 20.39 -19.26
N ASP A 384 0.67 20.29 -20.38
CA ASP A 384 0.49 21.18 -21.53
C ASP A 384 -0.90 21.02 -22.16
N GLN A 385 -1.34 19.77 -22.35
CA GLN A 385 -2.66 19.47 -22.93
C GLN A 385 -3.81 20.13 -22.16
N VAL A 386 -3.83 20.02 -20.81
CA VAL A 386 -4.94 20.54 -20.00
C VAL A 386 -4.93 22.07 -19.87
N ARG A 387 -3.84 22.71 -20.25
CA ARG A 387 -3.75 24.18 -20.27
C ARG A 387 -4.69 24.79 -21.28
N ASP A 388 -4.79 24.18 -22.45
CA ASP A 388 -5.47 24.70 -23.63
C ASP A 388 -6.79 24.00 -23.95
N THR A 389 -7.08 22.88 -23.28
CA THR A 389 -8.29 22.08 -23.52
C THR A 389 -9.22 22.11 -22.29
N ARG A 390 -10.52 21.98 -22.56
CA ARG A 390 -11.51 21.65 -21.53
C ARG A 390 -11.65 20.13 -21.44
N PRO A 391 -12.08 19.58 -20.29
CA PRO A 391 -12.34 18.14 -20.18
C PRO A 391 -13.43 17.75 -21.20
N GLU A 392 -13.03 17.01 -22.24
CA GLU A 392 -13.94 16.40 -23.19
C GLU A 392 -13.99 14.89 -22.93
N GLY A 393 -15.18 14.41 -22.57
CA GLY A 393 -15.36 13.00 -22.23
C GLY A 393 -14.87 12.65 -20.82
N GLU A 394 -15.00 11.37 -20.48
CA GLU A 394 -14.72 10.88 -19.12
C GLU A 394 -13.38 10.15 -19.01
N ILE A 395 -12.81 9.69 -20.14
CA ILE A 395 -11.61 8.86 -20.18
C ILE A 395 -10.66 9.33 -21.28
N HIS A 396 -9.47 9.72 -20.89
CA HIS A 396 -8.37 10.02 -21.82
C HIS A 396 -7.32 8.91 -21.78
N TRP A 397 -7.13 8.23 -22.90
CA TRP A 397 -6.12 7.17 -23.02
C TRP A 397 -4.78 7.73 -23.43
N VAL A 398 -3.72 7.39 -22.68
CA VAL A 398 -2.36 7.85 -22.93
C VAL A 398 -1.52 6.74 -23.53
N GLY A 399 -0.95 7.02 -24.71
CA GLY A 399 -0.01 6.12 -25.35
C GLY A 399 -0.63 4.87 -25.99
N VAL A 400 -1.95 4.80 -26.16
CA VAL A 400 -2.59 3.71 -26.93
C VAL A 400 -2.21 3.84 -28.40
N ARG A 401 -1.90 2.71 -29.04
CA ARG A 401 -1.67 2.60 -30.48
C ARG A 401 -2.94 2.03 -31.11
N LEU A 402 -3.66 2.86 -31.84
CA LEU A 402 -4.85 2.50 -32.60
C LEU A 402 -4.48 2.09 -34.01
#